data_2b58b2b98d7cd9b3041494ba7b487f64
#
_entry.id   2b58b2b98d7cd9b3041494ba7b487f64
#
_cell.length_a   1.000
_cell.length_b   1.000
_cell.length_c   1.000
_cell.angle_alpha   90.00
_cell.angle_beta   90.00
_cell.angle_gamma   90.00
#
_symmetry.space_group_name_H-M   'P 1'
#
loop_
_entity.id
_entity.type
_entity.pdbx_description
1 polymer ?
#
loop_
_entity_poly.entity_id
_entity_poly.type
_entity_poly.pdbx_seq_one_letter_code
_entity_poly.pdbx_strand_id
1 'polypeptide(L)'
;MEVFIMIFFRPAELREIVAIPLFSDLVQCGFPSPAADYVERRIDLNELLVAHPSSTYFVKAAGDSMIEGGINNGDLLVVDSSRKPEHGDIVIAAVEGEFTVKRLQLRPNIQLNPMNSAYSPIIVGSDDTLDIFGVVTYIVKSASRSCL
;
A
#
# COMPACT_ATOMS: atom_id res chain seq x y z
N MET A 1 -19.64 -0.20 12.13
CA MET A 1 -19.20 -0.58 10.77
C MET A 1 -18.36 0.54 10.19
N GLU A 2 -17.21 0.19 9.70
CA GLU A 2 -16.33 1.17 9.09
C GLU A 2 -16.82 1.52 7.68
N VAL A 3 -16.88 2.81 7.38
CA VAL A 3 -17.24 3.28 6.05
C VAL A 3 -15.96 3.71 5.34
N PHE A 4 -15.66 3.06 4.23
CA PHE A 4 -14.53 3.42 3.40
C PHE A 4 -14.98 4.17 2.16
N ILE A 5 -14.28 5.24 1.86
CA ILE A 5 -14.35 5.88 0.56
C ILE A 5 -12.98 5.68 -0.08
N MET A 6 -12.96 4.93 -1.17
CA MET A 6 -11.74 4.71 -1.95
C MET A 6 -11.81 5.49 -3.24
N ILE A 7 -10.74 6.18 -3.54
CA ILE A 7 -10.58 6.87 -4.82
C ILE A 7 -9.47 6.16 -5.57
N PHE A 8 -9.78 5.70 -6.78
CA PHE A 8 -8.85 4.97 -7.62
C PHE A 8 -8.25 5.90 -8.67
N PHE A 9 -6.92 5.84 -8.80
CA PHE A 9 -6.19 6.59 -9.81
C PHE A 9 -5.33 5.63 -10.61
N ARG A 10 -5.18 5.92 -11.89
CA ARG A 10 -4.17 5.26 -12.73
C ARG A 10 -2.91 6.09 -12.78
N PRO A 11 -1.74 5.47 -12.92
CA PRO A 11 -0.50 6.22 -13.12
C PRO A 11 -0.59 7.07 -14.37
N ALA A 12 -0.08 8.28 -14.29
CA ALA A 12 0.05 9.13 -15.46
C ALA A 12 1.12 8.57 -16.39
N GLU A 13 0.89 8.72 -17.70
CA GLU A 13 1.91 8.38 -18.66
C GLU A 13 3.00 9.46 -18.64
N LEU A 14 4.22 9.03 -18.32
CA LEU A 14 5.37 9.92 -18.29
C LEU A 14 5.98 10.02 -19.68
N ARG A 15 6.06 11.23 -20.19
CA ARG A 15 6.77 11.52 -21.44
C ARG A 15 8.25 11.75 -21.24
N GLU A 16 8.65 12.08 -20.01
CA GLU A 16 10.01 12.37 -19.64
C GLU A 16 10.36 11.63 -18.36
N ILE A 17 11.49 10.92 -18.38
CA ILE A 17 11.99 10.21 -17.22
C ILE A 17 12.80 11.20 -16.38
N VAL A 18 12.37 11.40 -15.15
CA VAL A 18 13.11 12.21 -14.19
C VAL A 18 13.82 11.27 -13.22
N ALA A 19 15.12 11.11 -13.44
CA ALA A 19 15.95 10.31 -12.56
C ALA A 19 16.53 11.19 -11.44
N ILE A 20 16.34 10.76 -10.21
CA ILE A 20 16.73 11.50 -9.02
C ILE A 20 17.86 10.75 -8.31
N PRO A 21 18.88 11.44 -7.79
CA PRO A 21 19.94 10.78 -7.05
C PRO A 21 19.43 10.01 -5.83
N LEU A 22 19.92 8.80 -5.67
CA LEU A 22 19.66 7.98 -4.48
C LEU A 22 20.98 7.81 -3.74
N PHE A 23 21.01 8.24 -2.48
CA PHE A 23 22.17 8.06 -1.63
C PHE A 23 22.32 6.61 -1.25
N SER A 24 23.56 6.11 -1.31
CA SER A 24 23.85 4.70 -1.04
C SER A 24 23.86 4.37 0.46
N ASP A 25 24.13 5.34 1.30
CA ASP A 25 24.24 5.13 2.73
C ASP A 25 22.88 5.24 3.42
N LEU A 26 22.67 4.40 4.41
CA LEU A 26 21.50 4.46 5.25
C LEU A 26 21.64 5.61 6.27
N VAL A 27 20.54 6.34 6.45
CA VAL A 27 20.46 7.39 7.45
C VAL A 27 19.86 6.82 8.73
N GLN A 28 20.55 7.00 9.83
CA GLN A 28 20.09 6.49 11.12
C GLN A 28 18.90 7.31 11.65
N CYS A 29 17.87 6.60 12.11
CA CYS A 29 16.71 7.23 12.72
C CYS A 29 16.93 7.52 14.21
N GLY A 30 17.85 6.84 14.86
CA GLY A 30 18.21 7.05 16.25
C GLY A 30 19.40 8.00 16.41
N PHE A 31 20.55 7.45 16.70
CA PHE A 31 21.77 8.25 16.80
C PHE A 31 22.29 8.64 15.42
N PRO A 32 22.75 9.87 15.26
CA PRO A 32 23.32 10.27 13.99
C PRO A 32 24.58 9.48 13.66
N SER A 33 24.72 9.13 12.39
CA SER A 33 25.95 8.58 11.86
C SER A 33 26.83 9.69 11.30
N PRO A 34 28.18 9.53 11.32
CA PRO A 34 29.05 10.46 10.63
C PRO A 34 28.65 10.57 9.15
N ALA A 35 28.68 11.78 8.64
CA ALA A 35 28.52 11.97 7.20
C ALA A 35 29.70 11.32 6.49
N ALA A 36 29.45 10.33 5.67
CA ALA A 36 30.45 9.62 4.89
C ALA A 36 30.38 10.03 3.44
N ASP A 37 31.43 9.73 2.69
CA ASP A 37 31.36 9.80 1.25
C ASP A 37 30.30 8.83 0.77
N TYR A 38 29.53 9.25 -0.19
CA TYR A 38 28.42 8.48 -0.70
C TYR A 38 28.50 8.39 -2.22
N VAL A 39 28.00 7.30 -2.72
CA VAL A 39 27.76 7.14 -4.14
C VAL A 39 26.27 7.14 -4.36
N GLU A 40 25.84 8.04 -5.20
CA GLU A 40 24.47 8.03 -5.62
C GLU A 40 24.34 7.21 -6.88
N ARG A 41 23.23 6.55 -6.99
CA ARG A 41 22.70 6.13 -8.26
C ARG A 41 21.43 6.92 -8.52
N ARG A 42 21.09 7.06 -9.77
CA ARG A 42 19.84 7.71 -10.13
C ARG A 42 18.72 6.68 -10.16
N ILE A 43 17.56 7.12 -9.72
CA ILE A 43 16.39 6.27 -9.59
C ILE A 43 15.18 6.96 -10.22
N ASP A 44 14.39 6.20 -10.96
CA ASP A 44 13.09 6.62 -11.46
C ASP A 44 12.02 6.04 -10.55
N LEU A 45 11.27 6.91 -9.85
CA LEU A 45 10.23 6.47 -8.94
C LEU A 45 9.10 5.72 -9.63
N ASN A 46 8.80 6.04 -10.88
CA ASN A 46 7.81 5.27 -11.64
C ASN A 46 8.27 3.83 -11.86
N GLU A 47 9.52 3.65 -12.24
CA GLU A 47 10.07 2.33 -12.41
C GLU A 47 10.10 1.54 -11.10
N LEU A 48 10.41 2.22 -10.00
CA LEU A 48 10.45 1.59 -8.68
C LEU A 48 9.06 1.20 -8.19
N LEU A 49 8.10 2.12 -8.24
CA LEU A 49 6.79 1.95 -7.62
C LEU A 49 5.76 1.30 -8.54
N VAL A 50 5.94 1.42 -9.84
CA VAL A 50 4.98 0.96 -10.83
C VAL A 50 5.66 -0.11 -11.70
N ALA A 51 5.74 -1.34 -11.18
CA ALA A 51 6.36 -2.44 -11.91
C ALA A 51 5.53 -2.89 -13.11
N HIS A 52 4.20 -2.80 -13.02
CA HIS A 52 3.26 -3.21 -14.05
C HIS A 52 2.28 -2.07 -14.35
N PRO A 53 2.63 -1.14 -15.25
CA PRO A 53 1.83 0.08 -15.45
C PRO A 53 0.37 -0.18 -15.83
N SER A 54 0.09 -1.21 -16.62
CA SER A 54 -1.27 -1.52 -17.06
C SER A 54 -2.16 -2.09 -15.95
N SER A 55 -1.58 -2.57 -14.86
CA SER A 55 -2.29 -3.20 -13.73
C SER A 55 -2.01 -2.53 -12.39
N THR A 56 -1.39 -1.35 -12.40
CA THR A 56 -1.13 -0.57 -11.20
C THR A 56 -2.19 0.52 -11.04
N TYR A 57 -2.70 0.64 -9.82
CA TYR A 57 -3.63 1.68 -9.43
C TYR A 57 -3.12 2.40 -8.20
N PHE A 58 -3.48 3.67 -8.07
CA PHE A 58 -3.25 4.44 -6.88
C PHE A 58 -4.58 4.61 -6.16
N VAL A 59 -4.60 4.26 -4.87
CA VAL A 59 -5.81 4.30 -4.06
C VAL A 59 -5.53 5.15 -2.83
N LYS A 60 -6.40 6.11 -2.57
CA LYS A 60 -6.32 6.92 -1.36
C LYS A 60 -7.05 6.22 -0.23
N ALA A 61 -6.34 5.98 0.86
CA ALA A 61 -6.92 5.29 2.01
C ALA A 61 -7.78 6.22 2.85
N ALA A 62 -8.86 5.68 3.39
CA ALA A 62 -9.70 6.36 4.36
C ALA A 62 -9.96 5.44 5.55
N GLY A 63 -10.12 6.03 6.73
CA GLY A 63 -10.36 5.28 7.96
C GLY A 63 -9.08 4.92 8.70
N ASP A 64 -9.21 4.17 9.78
CA ASP A 64 -8.13 3.85 10.70
C ASP A 64 -7.96 2.35 11.00
N SER A 65 -8.65 1.48 10.28
CA SER A 65 -8.60 0.04 10.55
C SER A 65 -7.24 -0.60 10.29
N MET A 66 -6.33 0.10 9.62
CA MET A 66 -5.00 -0.37 9.28
C MET A 66 -3.88 0.48 9.91
N ILE A 67 -4.19 1.26 10.92
CA ILE A 67 -3.26 2.23 11.51
C ILE A 67 -2.03 1.56 12.13
N GLU A 68 -2.18 0.39 12.75
CA GLU A 68 -1.07 -0.36 13.32
C GLU A 68 -0.19 -1.02 12.24
N GLY A 69 -0.69 -1.11 11.03
CA GLY A 69 0.06 -1.55 9.85
C GLY A 69 0.72 -0.43 9.07
N GLY A 70 0.62 0.79 9.58
CA GLY A 70 1.26 1.93 8.95
C GLY A 70 0.44 2.60 7.85
N ILE A 71 -0.85 2.34 7.77
CA ILE A 71 -1.74 3.00 6.81
C ILE A 71 -2.66 3.94 7.57
N ASN A 72 -2.51 5.22 7.32
CA ASN A 72 -3.33 6.26 7.92
C ASN A 72 -4.30 6.84 6.90
N ASN A 73 -5.32 7.51 7.43
CA ASN A 73 -6.27 8.22 6.58
C ASN A 73 -5.54 9.21 5.67
N GLY A 74 -5.83 9.17 4.39
CA GLY A 74 -5.24 10.04 3.38
C GLY A 74 -3.96 9.51 2.73
N ASP A 75 -3.42 8.38 3.19
CA ASP A 75 -2.26 7.76 2.56
C ASP A 75 -2.56 7.31 1.15
N LEU A 76 -1.55 7.36 0.30
CA LEU A 76 -1.65 6.88 -1.08
C LEU A 76 -1.09 5.46 -1.15
N LEU A 77 -1.92 4.54 -1.60
CA LEU A 77 -1.55 3.14 -1.75
C LEU A 77 -1.24 2.85 -3.22
N VAL A 78 -0.12 2.20 -3.46
CA VAL A 78 0.22 1.67 -4.78
C VAL A 78 -0.27 0.23 -4.80
N VAL A 79 -1.17 -0.08 -5.73
CA VAL A 79 -1.86 -1.37 -5.79
C VAL A 79 -1.59 -2.04 -7.13
N ASP A 80 -1.07 -3.25 -7.09
CA ASP A 80 -0.81 -4.06 -8.27
C ASP A 80 -1.87 -5.16 -8.38
N SER A 81 -2.74 -5.07 -9.37
CA SER A 81 -3.80 -6.05 -9.58
C SER A 81 -3.33 -7.31 -10.30
N SER A 82 -2.11 -7.32 -10.83
CA SER A 82 -1.54 -8.49 -11.48
C SER A 82 -0.85 -9.45 -10.51
N ARG A 83 -0.54 -9.01 -9.29
CA ARG A 83 0.11 -9.86 -8.30
C ARG A 83 -0.84 -10.88 -7.73
N LYS A 84 -0.35 -12.12 -7.58
CA LYS A 84 -1.08 -13.15 -6.85
C LYS A 84 -1.01 -12.86 -5.35
N PRO A 85 -2.16 -12.70 -4.67
CA PRO A 85 -2.16 -12.45 -3.24
C PRO A 85 -1.64 -13.63 -2.46
N GLU A 86 -0.83 -13.36 -1.44
CA GLU A 86 -0.25 -14.35 -0.56
C GLU A 86 -0.65 -14.07 0.89
N HIS A 87 -0.49 -15.08 1.73
CA HIS A 87 -0.73 -14.94 3.16
C HIS A 87 0.14 -13.82 3.75
N GLY A 88 -0.48 -12.89 4.45
CA GLY A 88 0.20 -11.75 5.06
C GLY A 88 0.25 -10.49 4.21
N ASP A 89 -0.14 -10.58 2.94
CA ASP A 89 -0.19 -9.40 2.08
C ASP A 89 -1.28 -8.43 2.54
N ILE A 90 -1.01 -7.15 2.37
CA ILE A 90 -2.05 -6.12 2.47
C ILE A 90 -2.73 -6.04 1.11
N VAL A 91 -4.04 -6.18 1.11
CA VAL A 91 -4.82 -6.26 -0.13
C VAL A 91 -5.97 -5.25 -0.13
N ILE A 92 -6.39 -4.90 -1.32
CA ILE A 92 -7.69 -4.27 -1.55
C ILE A 92 -8.64 -5.39 -1.91
N ALA A 93 -9.67 -5.59 -1.12
CA ALA A 93 -10.64 -6.65 -1.33
C ALA A 93 -12.05 -6.08 -1.42
N ALA A 94 -12.89 -6.74 -2.20
CA ALA A 94 -14.32 -6.51 -2.23
C ALA A 94 -15.00 -7.66 -1.48
N VAL A 95 -15.72 -7.32 -0.44
CA VAL A 95 -16.52 -8.26 0.34
C VAL A 95 -17.96 -7.81 0.24
N GLU A 96 -18.80 -8.65 -0.33
CA GLU A 96 -20.23 -8.35 -0.53
C GLU A 96 -20.46 -6.97 -1.21
N GLY A 97 -19.64 -6.67 -2.20
CA GLY A 97 -19.73 -5.44 -2.97
C GLY A 97 -19.07 -4.22 -2.37
N GLU A 98 -18.46 -4.33 -1.20
CA GLU A 98 -17.77 -3.22 -0.55
C GLU A 98 -16.26 -3.42 -0.58
N PHE A 99 -15.52 -2.37 -0.98
CA PHE A 99 -14.06 -2.38 -0.97
C PHE A 99 -13.52 -2.08 0.41
N THR A 100 -12.45 -2.79 0.77
CA THR A 100 -11.74 -2.55 2.03
C THR A 100 -10.26 -2.86 1.87
N VAL A 101 -9.42 -2.22 2.71
CA VAL A 101 -7.99 -2.50 2.82
C VAL A 101 -7.80 -3.33 4.08
N LYS A 102 -7.25 -4.52 3.93
CA LYS A 102 -7.02 -5.43 5.06
C LYS A 102 -5.79 -6.28 4.80
N ARG A 103 -5.30 -6.92 5.84
CA ARG A 103 -4.25 -7.92 5.73
C ARG A 103 -4.89 -9.28 5.46
N LEU A 104 -4.45 -9.93 4.40
CA LEU A 104 -4.98 -11.23 4.02
C LEU A 104 -4.40 -12.35 4.88
N GLN A 105 -5.27 -13.15 5.45
CA GLN A 105 -4.91 -14.41 6.07
C GLN A 105 -5.50 -15.56 5.25
N LEU A 106 -4.67 -16.51 4.87
CA LEU A 106 -5.12 -17.69 4.12
C LEU A 106 -5.17 -18.94 4.99
N ARG A 107 -4.39 -18.96 6.07
CA ARG A 107 -4.27 -20.12 6.95
C ARG A 107 -4.35 -19.71 8.41
N PRO A 108 -5.01 -20.46 9.29
CA PRO A 108 -5.69 -21.76 9.03
C PRO A 108 -7.01 -21.60 8.29
N ASN A 109 -7.58 -20.45 8.25
CA ASN A 109 -8.81 -20.14 7.52
C ASN A 109 -8.66 -18.79 6.83
N ILE A 110 -9.50 -18.55 5.82
CA ILE A 110 -9.44 -17.30 5.07
C ILE A 110 -10.15 -16.21 5.86
N GLN A 111 -9.44 -15.14 6.13
CA GLN A 111 -10.01 -13.95 6.75
C GLN A 111 -9.24 -12.71 6.36
N LEU A 112 -9.89 -11.58 6.51
CA LEU A 112 -9.31 -10.26 6.28
C LEU A 112 -9.12 -9.60 7.63
N ASN A 113 -7.87 -9.37 7.99
CA ASN A 113 -7.52 -8.86 9.30
C ASN A 113 -7.31 -7.35 9.27
N PRO A 114 -7.99 -6.61 10.13
CA PRO A 114 -7.62 -5.23 10.37
C PRO A 114 -6.28 -5.18 11.11
N MET A 115 -5.58 -4.08 11.00
CA MET A 115 -4.38 -3.81 11.77
C MET A 115 -4.67 -2.67 12.76
N ASN A 116 -5.69 -2.91 13.55
CA ASN A 116 -6.14 -2.03 14.62
C ASN A 116 -6.95 -2.88 15.59
N SER A 117 -6.54 -2.91 16.84
CA SER A 117 -7.16 -3.74 17.88
C SER A 117 -8.62 -3.37 18.18
N ALA A 118 -9.06 -2.19 17.79
CA ALA A 118 -10.46 -1.76 17.95
C ALA A 118 -11.42 -2.41 16.94
N TYR A 119 -10.89 -3.08 15.91
CA TYR A 119 -11.70 -3.70 14.87
C TYR A 119 -11.56 -5.22 14.89
N SER A 120 -12.61 -5.90 14.46
CA SER A 120 -12.63 -7.35 14.38
C SER A 120 -12.28 -7.86 12.99
N PRO A 121 -11.65 -9.04 12.88
CA PRO A 121 -11.42 -9.67 11.59
C PRO A 121 -12.72 -9.97 10.83
N ILE A 122 -12.65 -9.90 9.52
CA ILE A 122 -13.73 -10.34 8.64
C ILE A 122 -13.44 -11.79 8.24
N ILE A 123 -14.25 -12.70 8.72
CA ILE A 123 -14.10 -14.13 8.40
C ILE A 123 -14.86 -14.40 7.10
N VAL A 124 -14.15 -15.01 6.14
CA VAL A 124 -14.72 -15.33 4.84
C VAL A 124 -15.12 -16.80 4.85
N GLY A 125 -16.41 -17.05 4.88
CA GLY A 125 -16.96 -18.39 4.81
C GLY A 125 -16.98 -18.95 3.39
N SER A 126 -17.28 -20.25 3.25
CA SER A 126 -17.33 -20.90 1.94
C SER A 126 -18.43 -20.36 1.02
N ASP A 127 -19.45 -19.75 1.60
CA ASP A 127 -20.58 -19.18 0.85
C ASP A 127 -20.42 -17.68 0.58
N ASP A 128 -19.36 -17.07 1.13
CA ASP A 128 -19.12 -15.64 0.95
C ASP A 128 -18.36 -15.36 -0.33
N THR A 129 -18.66 -14.23 -0.94
CA THR A 129 -17.92 -13.76 -2.11
C THR A 129 -16.77 -12.88 -1.68
N LEU A 130 -15.56 -13.31 -1.98
CA LEU A 130 -14.34 -12.55 -1.76
C LEU A 130 -13.63 -12.33 -3.09
N ASP A 131 -13.53 -11.08 -3.48
CA ASP A 131 -12.73 -10.69 -4.63
C ASP A 131 -11.57 -9.84 -4.17
N ILE A 132 -10.37 -10.24 -4.52
CA ILE A 132 -9.17 -9.44 -4.24
C ILE A 132 -8.86 -8.62 -5.49
N PHE A 133 -8.99 -7.31 -5.35
CA PHE A 133 -8.72 -6.38 -6.45
C PHE A 133 -7.23 -6.29 -6.74
N GLY A 134 -6.40 -6.25 -5.72
CA GLY A 134 -4.97 -6.17 -5.89
C GLY A 134 -4.21 -6.18 -4.57
N VAL A 135 -2.90 -6.25 -4.69
CA VAL A 135 -1.97 -6.26 -3.57
C VAL A 135 -1.38 -4.87 -3.40
N VAL A 136 -1.40 -4.37 -2.18
CA VAL A 136 -0.73 -3.11 -1.84
C VAL A 136 0.76 -3.35 -1.78
N THR A 137 1.51 -2.71 -2.67
CA THR A 137 2.95 -2.89 -2.77
C THR A 137 3.74 -1.80 -2.08
N TYR A 138 3.19 -0.59 -2.02
CA TYR A 138 3.82 0.55 -1.36
C TYR A 138 2.76 1.44 -0.71
N ILE A 139 3.17 2.09 0.36
CA ILE A 139 2.39 3.10 1.07
C ILE A 139 3.14 4.41 0.94
N VAL A 140 2.52 5.41 0.33
CA VAL A 140 3.11 6.74 0.18
C VAL A 140 2.47 7.67 1.17
N LYS A 141 3.28 8.20 2.07
CA LYS A 141 2.85 9.11 3.13
C LYS A 141 3.43 10.49 2.92
N SER A 142 2.60 11.49 3.15
CA SER A 142 3.10 12.84 3.28
C SER A 142 3.61 13.06 4.70
N ALA A 143 4.85 13.51 4.83
CA ALA A 143 5.43 13.88 6.13
C ALA A 143 5.06 15.30 6.54
N SER A 144 4.63 16.11 5.59
CA SER A 144 4.20 17.49 5.82
C SER A 144 2.72 17.65 5.47
N ARG A 145 2.13 18.75 5.93
CA ARG A 145 0.70 18.99 5.70
C ARG A 145 0.40 19.19 4.22
N SER A 146 -0.68 18.62 3.76
CA SER A 146 -1.33 18.92 2.47
C SER A 146 -0.52 18.62 1.22
N CYS A 147 0.37 17.65 1.25
CA CYS A 147 1.10 17.22 0.05
C CYS A 147 0.35 16.17 -0.79
N LEU A 148 -0.59 15.45 -0.18
CA LEU A 148 -1.35 14.39 -0.87
C LEU A 148 -2.84 14.67 -0.91
#